data_bd84ecb4722f1e218eb9a0ec7c871740
#
_entry.id   bd84ecb4722f1e218eb9a0ec7c871740
#
_cell.length_a   1.000
_cell.length_b   1.000
_cell.length_c   1.000
_cell.angle_alpha   90.00
_cell.angle_beta   90.00
_cell.angle_gamma   90.00
#
_symmetry.space_group_name_H-M   'P 1'
#
loop_
_entity.id
_entity.type
_entity.pdbx_description
1 polymer ?
#
loop_
_entity_poly.entity_id
_entity_poly.type
_entity_poly.pdbx_seq_one_letter_code
_entity_poly.pdbx_strand_id
1 'polypeptide(L)'
;MKVLNLDHLVITTRDLKRCLYFYGDILGMDIVERDGRYAIFFGDQKFNIHRILAEFLPAAEKLTYGSLDICLVVEEPIDVVKRDIEEKVYPIELGPVPRHGARVEMESLYLRDPDGNLVELCHYNL
;
A
#
# COMPACT_ATOMS: atom_id res chain seq x y z
N MET A 1 -11.15 19.04 18.82
CA MET A 1 -10.07 18.14 18.33
C MET A 1 -9.92 18.33 16.83
N LYS A 2 -8.69 18.32 16.32
CA LYS A 2 -8.41 18.45 14.88
C LYS A 2 -7.51 17.29 14.46
N VAL A 3 -8.04 16.37 13.65
CA VAL A 3 -7.25 15.28 13.11
C VAL A 3 -6.41 15.81 11.95
N LEU A 4 -5.10 15.54 11.96
CA LEU A 4 -4.16 16.06 10.98
C LEU A 4 -3.94 15.11 9.81
N ASN A 5 -3.63 13.86 10.09
CA ASN A 5 -3.33 12.85 9.07
C ASN A 5 -3.35 11.47 9.69
N LEU A 6 -3.06 10.48 8.87
CA LEU A 6 -2.91 9.10 9.29
C LEU A 6 -1.45 8.87 9.70
N ASP A 7 -1.22 8.24 10.85
CA ASP A 7 0.15 7.87 11.26
C ASP A 7 0.53 6.51 10.67
N HIS A 8 -0.29 5.51 10.91
CA HIS A 8 -0.07 4.16 10.39
C HIS A 8 -1.38 3.39 10.30
N LEU A 9 -1.35 2.31 9.56
CA LEU A 9 -2.38 1.28 9.60
C LEU A 9 -1.70 -0.08 9.65
N VAL A 10 -2.48 -1.12 9.90
CA VAL A 10 -1.96 -2.49 10.03
C VAL A 10 -2.38 -3.29 8.80
N ILE A 11 -1.40 -3.95 8.19
CA ILE A 11 -1.64 -4.95 7.15
C ILE A 11 -1.33 -6.31 7.75
N THR A 12 -2.29 -7.23 7.67
CA THR A 12 -2.06 -8.62 8.08
C THR A 12 -1.78 -9.44 6.83
N THR A 13 -0.68 -10.20 6.85
CA THR A 13 -0.26 -10.99 5.69
C THR A 13 -0.11 -12.47 6.05
N ARG A 14 -0.48 -13.35 5.11
CA ARG A 14 -0.21 -14.79 5.21
C ARG A 14 1.20 -15.14 4.79
N ASP A 15 1.84 -14.25 4.03
CA ASP A 15 3.14 -14.52 3.43
C ASP A 15 4.01 -13.29 3.55
N LEU A 16 4.79 -13.23 4.62
CA LEU A 16 5.63 -12.08 4.91
C LEU A 16 6.60 -11.78 3.77
N LYS A 17 7.23 -12.82 3.21
CA LYS A 17 8.21 -12.65 2.14
C LYS A 17 7.61 -11.98 0.91
N ARG A 18 6.44 -12.44 0.48
CA ARG A 18 5.74 -11.85 -0.68
C ARG A 18 5.22 -10.45 -0.39
N CYS A 19 4.75 -10.23 0.84
CA CYS A 19 4.28 -8.90 1.27
C CYS A 19 5.42 -7.89 1.20
N LEU A 20 6.58 -8.23 1.76
CA LEU A 20 7.75 -7.36 1.74
C LEU A 20 8.29 -7.14 0.32
N TYR A 21 8.21 -8.16 -0.53
CA TYR A 21 8.59 -8.02 -1.94
C TYR A 21 7.68 -7.02 -2.65
N PHE A 22 6.38 -7.14 -2.45
CA PHE A 22 5.42 -6.24 -3.11
C PHE A 22 5.65 -4.78 -2.68
N TYR A 23 5.60 -4.50 -1.39
CA TYR A 23 5.72 -3.13 -0.91
C TYR A 23 7.15 -2.59 -1.01
N GLY A 24 8.15 -3.42 -0.79
CA GLY A 24 9.56 -3.02 -0.82
C GLY A 24 10.12 -2.95 -2.24
N ASP A 25 10.06 -4.05 -2.99
CA ASP A 25 10.70 -4.11 -4.30
C ASP A 25 9.82 -3.55 -5.41
N ILE A 26 8.52 -3.87 -5.42
CA ILE A 26 7.62 -3.39 -6.48
C ILE A 26 7.28 -1.92 -6.26
N LEU A 27 6.88 -1.53 -5.05
CA LEU A 27 6.45 -0.16 -4.77
C LEU A 27 7.57 0.76 -4.25
N GLY A 28 8.75 0.21 -3.92
CA GLY A 28 9.90 1.00 -3.52
C GLY A 28 9.83 1.59 -2.12
N MET A 29 9.06 1.01 -1.23
CA MET A 29 8.96 1.46 0.15
C MET A 29 10.09 0.91 1.02
N ASP A 30 10.38 1.57 2.14
CA ASP A 30 11.46 1.19 3.05
C ASP A 30 10.98 0.18 4.08
N ILE A 31 11.62 -0.98 4.12
CA ILE A 31 11.31 -2.04 5.06
C ILE A 31 12.21 -1.88 6.29
N VAL A 32 11.61 -1.90 7.49
CA VAL A 32 12.33 -1.86 8.76
C VAL A 32 11.87 -3.03 9.62
N GLU A 33 12.83 -3.80 10.12
CA GLU A 33 12.58 -4.88 11.07
C GLU A 33 13.19 -4.49 12.42
N ARG A 34 12.44 -4.71 13.50
CA ARG A 34 12.90 -4.44 14.86
C ARG A 34 12.32 -5.50 15.79
N ASP A 35 13.17 -6.32 16.36
CA ASP A 35 12.79 -7.38 17.30
C ASP A 35 11.71 -8.31 16.73
N GLY A 36 11.85 -8.68 15.45
CA GLY A 36 10.92 -9.55 14.78
C GLY A 36 9.63 -8.87 14.30
N ARG A 37 9.50 -7.58 14.51
CA ARG A 37 8.36 -6.78 14.03
C ARG A 37 8.75 -6.05 12.77
N TYR A 38 7.87 -6.10 11.78
CA TYR A 38 8.11 -5.51 10.47
C TYR A 38 7.21 -4.30 10.26
N ALA A 39 7.77 -3.26 9.64
CA ALA A 39 7.02 -2.08 9.23
C ALA A 39 7.55 -1.63 7.86
N ILE A 40 6.66 -1.00 7.10
CA ILE A 40 6.97 -0.52 5.76
C ILE A 40 6.71 0.98 5.76
N PHE A 41 7.77 1.77 5.53
CA PHE A 41 7.73 3.23 5.66
C PHE A 41 7.63 3.91 4.30
N PHE A 42 6.82 4.95 4.24
CA PHE A 42 6.68 5.81 3.06
C PHE A 42 6.25 7.20 3.54
N GLY A 43 6.82 8.25 2.96
CA GLY A 43 6.53 9.61 3.42
C GLY A 43 6.71 9.73 4.93
N ASP A 44 5.72 10.27 5.62
CA ASP A 44 5.69 10.40 7.08
C ASP A 44 4.84 9.30 7.72
N GLN A 45 4.52 8.24 7.01
CA GLN A 45 3.57 7.21 7.43
C GLN A 45 4.20 5.83 7.31
N LYS A 46 3.49 4.83 7.81
CA LYS A 46 3.94 3.44 7.67
C LYS A 46 2.77 2.47 7.69
N PHE A 47 3.02 1.26 7.24
CA PHE A 47 2.19 0.10 7.49
C PHE A 47 2.92 -0.79 8.50
N ASN A 48 2.28 -1.09 9.63
CA ASN A 48 2.77 -2.14 10.52
C ASN A 48 2.30 -3.48 9.96
N ILE A 49 3.17 -4.47 9.95
CA ILE A 49 2.86 -5.77 9.37
C ILE A 49 2.60 -6.79 10.48
N HIS A 50 1.43 -7.41 10.45
CA HIS A 50 1.09 -8.56 11.30
C HIS A 50 1.14 -9.82 10.43
N ARG A 51 1.74 -10.88 10.96
CA ARG A 51 1.93 -12.14 10.21
C ARG A 51 0.80 -13.13 10.44
N ILE A 52 -0.03 -12.88 11.46
CA ILE A 52 -1.26 -13.62 11.74
C ILE A 52 -2.30 -12.62 12.23
N LEU A 53 -3.57 -13.03 12.16
CA LEU A 53 -4.66 -12.19 12.66
C LEU A 53 -4.45 -11.90 14.14
N ALA A 54 -4.54 -10.62 14.51
CA ALA A 54 -4.35 -10.14 15.88
C ALA A 54 -3.01 -10.57 16.48
N GLU A 55 -1.93 -10.54 15.70
CA GLU A 55 -0.60 -10.87 16.19
C GLU A 55 -0.22 -10.01 17.40
N PHE A 56 -0.61 -8.75 17.39
CA PHE A 56 -0.39 -7.81 18.49
C PHE A 56 -1.71 -7.17 18.88
N LEU A 57 -1.95 -7.02 20.18
CA LEU A 57 -3.20 -6.44 20.71
C LEU A 57 -2.96 -5.06 21.29
N PRO A 58 -3.95 -4.15 21.28
CA PRO A 58 -5.30 -4.34 20.75
C PRO A 58 -5.33 -4.42 19.24
N ALA A 59 -6.39 -5.02 18.68
CA ALA A 59 -6.57 -5.21 17.25
C ALA A 59 -7.99 -4.85 16.83
N ALA A 60 -8.23 -4.77 15.52
CA ALA A 60 -9.56 -4.51 14.98
C ALA A 60 -10.51 -5.67 15.32
N GLU A 61 -11.80 -5.37 15.42
CA GLU A 61 -12.81 -6.36 15.80
C GLU A 61 -12.94 -7.48 14.75
N LYS A 62 -12.94 -7.12 13.46
CA LYS A 62 -13.13 -8.09 12.38
C LYS A 62 -11.93 -8.08 11.46
N LEU A 63 -10.98 -8.94 11.76
CA LEU A 63 -9.74 -9.07 11.00
C LEU A 63 -9.89 -10.11 9.91
N THR A 64 -9.48 -9.75 8.69
CA THR A 64 -9.37 -10.69 7.57
C THR A 64 -8.13 -10.37 6.77
N TYR A 65 -7.63 -11.37 6.03
CA TYR A 65 -6.60 -11.13 5.03
C TYR A 65 -7.26 -10.56 3.77
N GLY A 66 -6.61 -9.60 3.12
CA GLY A 66 -7.07 -9.09 1.84
C GLY A 66 -8.32 -8.21 1.89
N SER A 67 -8.62 -7.61 3.04
CA SER A 67 -9.80 -6.77 3.21
C SER A 67 -9.54 -5.27 2.99
N LEU A 68 -8.28 -4.87 2.78
CA LEU A 68 -7.95 -3.46 2.65
C LEU A 68 -8.15 -2.96 1.21
N ASP A 69 -8.58 -1.72 1.12
CA ASP A 69 -8.71 -0.97 -0.11
C ASP A 69 -8.06 0.38 0.16
N ILE A 70 -6.84 0.56 -0.31
CA ILE A 70 -6.02 1.73 0.03
C ILE A 70 -5.55 2.45 -1.22
N CYS A 71 -5.41 3.77 -1.11
CA CYS A 71 -4.90 4.59 -2.19
C CYS A 71 -3.64 5.32 -1.72
N LEU A 72 -2.55 5.14 -2.47
CA LEU A 72 -1.26 5.74 -2.19
C LEU A 72 -0.93 6.77 -3.25
N VAL A 73 -0.53 7.96 -2.81
CA VAL A 73 -0.13 9.03 -3.73
C VAL A 73 1.34 8.81 -4.10
N VAL A 74 1.62 8.79 -5.40
CA VAL A 74 3.00 8.67 -5.90
C VAL A 74 3.45 9.98 -6.51
N GLU A 75 4.75 10.20 -6.48
CA GLU A 75 5.35 11.43 -6.99
C GLU A 75 5.37 11.49 -8.52
N GLU A 76 5.62 10.35 -9.15
CA GLU A 76 5.81 10.27 -10.60
C GLU A 76 4.48 10.29 -11.35
N PRO A 77 4.45 10.77 -12.61
CA PRO A 77 3.28 10.62 -13.48
C PRO A 77 2.90 9.16 -13.64
N ILE A 78 1.62 8.90 -13.78
CA ILE A 78 1.10 7.53 -13.72
C ILE A 78 1.59 6.64 -14.87
N ASP A 79 1.88 7.22 -16.04
CA ASP A 79 2.45 6.47 -17.16
C ASP A 79 3.86 5.99 -16.87
N VAL A 80 4.64 6.77 -16.09
CA VAL A 80 5.98 6.37 -15.62
C VAL A 80 5.87 5.22 -14.63
N VAL A 81 4.92 5.33 -13.68
CA VAL A 81 4.66 4.30 -12.69
C VAL A 81 4.24 2.99 -13.36
N LYS A 82 3.35 3.10 -14.36
CA LYS A 82 2.90 1.93 -15.14
C LYS A 82 4.07 1.19 -15.76
N ARG A 83 4.98 1.91 -16.42
CA ARG A 83 6.16 1.30 -17.05
C ARG A 83 7.07 0.64 -16.03
N ASP A 84 7.28 1.28 -14.88
CA ASP A 84 8.11 0.73 -13.82
C ASP A 84 7.57 -0.61 -13.31
N ILE A 85 6.25 -0.68 -13.09
CA ILE A 85 5.60 -1.90 -12.62
C ILE A 85 5.63 -2.99 -13.69
N GLU A 86 5.39 -2.63 -14.95
CA GLU A 86 5.45 -3.58 -16.06
C GLU A 86 6.86 -4.16 -16.25
N GLU A 87 7.89 -3.34 -16.10
CA GLU A 87 9.29 -3.79 -16.16
C GLU A 87 9.62 -4.79 -15.05
N LYS A 88 8.97 -4.65 -13.89
CA LYS A 88 9.11 -5.59 -12.77
C LYS A 88 8.21 -6.82 -12.92
N VAL A 89 7.49 -6.91 -14.04
CA VAL A 89 6.61 -8.03 -14.38
C VAL A 89 5.55 -8.29 -13.30
N TYR A 90 4.92 -7.24 -12.83
CA TYR A 90 3.85 -7.35 -11.84
C TYR A 90 2.51 -6.96 -12.48
N PRO A 91 1.42 -7.73 -12.26
CA PRO A 91 0.13 -7.48 -12.92
C PRO A 91 -0.51 -6.16 -12.48
N ILE A 92 -1.01 -5.40 -13.45
CA ILE A 92 -1.85 -4.23 -13.22
C ILE A 92 -3.29 -4.67 -13.50
N GLU A 93 -4.17 -4.50 -12.52
CA GLU A 93 -5.55 -4.92 -12.67
C GLU A 93 -6.38 -3.94 -13.50
N LEU A 94 -6.14 -2.64 -13.33
CA LEU A 94 -6.90 -1.60 -14.02
C LEU A 94 -6.08 -0.31 -14.07
N GLY A 95 -6.22 0.40 -15.18
CA GLY A 95 -5.67 1.75 -15.33
C GLY A 95 -4.55 1.86 -16.37
N PRO A 96 -4.13 3.08 -16.65
CA PRO A 96 -4.52 4.35 -16.01
C PRO A 96 -5.98 4.71 -16.21
N VAL A 97 -6.62 5.21 -15.16
CA VAL A 97 -8.00 5.69 -15.21
C VAL A 97 -8.13 6.99 -14.40
N PRO A 98 -9.04 7.89 -14.78
CA PRO A 98 -9.30 9.09 -13.99
C PRO A 98 -10.10 8.75 -12.74
N ARG A 99 -9.78 9.45 -11.64
CA ARG A 99 -10.46 9.28 -10.36
C ARG A 99 -10.57 10.62 -9.65
N HIS A 100 -11.45 10.69 -8.67
CA HIS A 100 -11.58 11.84 -7.78
C HIS A 100 -10.87 11.53 -6.47
N GLY A 101 -9.82 12.29 -6.17
CA GLY A 101 -9.08 12.12 -4.94
C GLY A 101 -9.62 13.00 -3.81
N ALA A 102 -8.94 12.97 -2.69
CA ALA A 102 -9.30 13.80 -1.53
C ALA A 102 -9.09 15.30 -1.81
N ARG A 103 -8.22 15.64 -2.74
CA ARG A 103 -7.88 17.02 -3.08
C ARG A 103 -8.56 17.48 -4.37
N VAL A 104 -8.28 16.83 -5.48
CA VAL A 104 -8.77 17.14 -6.82
C VAL A 104 -8.79 15.84 -7.62
N GLU A 105 -9.08 15.96 -8.91
CA GLU A 105 -9.01 14.82 -9.83
C GLU A 105 -7.57 14.33 -9.98
N MET A 106 -7.43 13.03 -10.18
CA MET A 106 -6.15 12.35 -10.28
C MET A 106 -6.22 11.22 -11.30
N GLU A 107 -5.07 10.65 -11.65
CA GLU A 107 -4.96 9.44 -12.47
C GLU A 107 -4.48 8.29 -11.60
N SER A 108 -5.03 7.09 -11.83
CA SER A 108 -4.78 5.96 -10.94
C SER A 108 -4.53 4.66 -11.67
N LEU A 109 -3.74 3.79 -11.01
CA LEU A 109 -3.55 2.39 -11.34
C LEU A 109 -4.00 1.54 -10.16
N TYR A 110 -4.51 0.35 -10.44
CA TYR A 110 -4.95 -0.59 -9.41
C TYR A 110 -4.15 -1.89 -9.48
N LEU A 111 -3.63 -2.31 -8.34
CA LEU A 111 -2.87 -3.54 -8.18
C LEU A 111 -3.46 -4.37 -7.04
N ARG A 112 -3.11 -5.65 -6.99
CA ARG A 112 -3.39 -6.50 -5.83
C ARG A 112 -2.08 -6.84 -5.13
N ASP A 113 -2.05 -6.69 -3.80
CA ASP A 113 -0.93 -7.22 -3.05
C ASP A 113 -1.07 -8.75 -2.91
N PRO A 114 -0.08 -9.47 -2.36
CA PRO A 114 -0.15 -10.95 -2.30
C PRO A 114 -1.32 -11.51 -1.51
N ASP A 115 -1.91 -10.74 -0.61
CA ASP A 115 -3.06 -11.19 0.18
C ASP A 115 -4.41 -10.82 -0.46
N GLY A 116 -4.37 -10.10 -1.59
CA GLY A 116 -5.57 -9.66 -2.29
C GLY A 116 -6.06 -8.28 -1.91
N ASN A 117 -5.33 -7.53 -1.07
CA ASN A 117 -5.67 -6.14 -0.78
C ASN A 117 -5.62 -5.33 -2.06
N LEU A 118 -6.61 -4.45 -2.26
CA LEU A 118 -6.61 -3.55 -3.41
C LEU A 118 -5.73 -2.35 -3.10
N VAL A 119 -4.74 -2.13 -3.96
CA VAL A 119 -3.81 -1.01 -3.82
C VAL A 119 -3.95 -0.12 -5.04
N GLU A 120 -4.46 1.07 -4.83
CA GLU A 120 -4.54 2.10 -5.85
C GLU A 120 -3.31 3.01 -5.71
N LEU A 121 -2.63 3.25 -6.84
CA LEU A 121 -1.54 4.23 -6.92
C LEU A 121 -2.05 5.41 -7.72
N CYS A 122 -1.98 6.60 -7.15
CA CYS A 122 -2.50 7.79 -7.83
C CYS A 122 -1.47 8.89 -7.94
N HIS A 123 -1.64 9.73 -8.95
CA HIS A 123 -0.82 10.91 -9.17
C HIS A 123 -1.73 12.11 -9.40
N TYR A 124 -1.46 13.19 -8.67
CA TYR A 124 -2.14 14.47 -8.84
C TYR A 124 -1.38 15.33 -9.83
N ASN A 125 -2.04 15.81 -10.87
CA ASN A 125 -1.46 16.74 -11.84
C ASN A 125 -1.63 18.18 -11.34
N LEU A 126 -0.93 18.53 -10.27
CA LEU A 126 -1.01 19.86 -9.65
C LEU A 126 0.12 20.76 -10.11
#